data_59c35cd8a18efec8817407574759d8d5
#
_entry.id   59c35cd8a18efec8817407574759d8d5
#
_cell.length_a   1.000
_cell.length_b   1.000
_cell.length_c   1.000
_cell.angle_alpha   90.00
_cell.angle_beta   90.00
_cell.angle_gamma   90.00
#
_symmetry.space_group_name_H-M   'P 1'
#
loop_
_entity.id
_entity.type
_entity.pdbx_description
1 polymer ?
#
loop_
_entity_poly.entity_id
_entity_poly.type
_entity_poly.pdbx_seq_one_letter_code
_entity_poly.pdbx_strand_id
1 'polypeptide(L)'
;MIELPQVSPAANSRKPDWLRVKLPIGEKYTNVRKIVDEYKLHTICQSGNCPNMGECWGEGTATFMILGNVCTRSCTFCAVATGRPNEYDEDEPRRVADAIKLMNVKHAVITSVNRDELKDKGAEIWYQTVRAVKETTPLTTIETLIPDVKANWDALIRMIEGGQEVVSHNMETVERLYRYVRPQAKYARSLEQIKRTKE
;
A
#
# COMPACT_ATOMS: atom_id res chain seq x y z
N MET A 1 20.70 -26.90 -3.66
CA MET A 1 20.02 -26.16 -4.72
C MET A 1 18.69 -26.87 -4.96
N ILE A 2 17.57 -26.18 -4.86
CA ILE A 2 16.26 -26.75 -5.22
C ILE A 2 16.12 -26.50 -6.71
N GLU A 3 16.22 -27.54 -7.53
CA GLU A 3 15.85 -27.45 -8.95
C GLU A 3 14.35 -27.20 -9.04
N LEU A 4 13.99 -26.03 -9.53
CA LEU A 4 12.61 -25.76 -9.92
C LEU A 4 12.31 -26.59 -11.19
N PRO A 5 11.16 -27.28 -11.26
CA PRO A 5 10.78 -28.00 -12.46
C PRO A 5 10.75 -27.01 -13.63
N GLN A 6 11.49 -27.31 -14.69
CA GLN A 6 11.42 -26.56 -15.93
C GLN A 6 10.04 -26.73 -16.53
N VAL A 7 9.19 -25.71 -16.39
CA VAL A 7 7.93 -25.65 -17.10
C VAL A 7 8.26 -25.28 -18.54
N SER A 8 8.19 -26.24 -19.45
CA SER A 8 8.26 -25.96 -20.89
C SER A 8 7.22 -24.89 -21.23
N PRO A 9 7.59 -23.84 -21.99
CA PRO A 9 6.61 -22.85 -22.41
C PRO A 9 5.56 -23.55 -23.25
N ALA A 10 4.35 -23.69 -22.71
CA ALA A 10 3.22 -24.19 -23.45
C ALA A 10 3.00 -23.27 -24.63
N ALA A 11 3.23 -23.81 -25.84
CA ALA A 11 3.04 -23.10 -27.11
C ALA A 11 1.64 -22.47 -27.12
N ASN A 12 1.57 -21.14 -27.23
CA ASN A 12 0.38 -20.34 -27.56
C ASN A 12 -0.95 -20.73 -26.90
N SER A 13 -0.99 -21.06 -25.63
CA SER A 13 -2.26 -21.20 -24.93
C SER A 13 -2.84 -19.81 -24.66
N ARG A 14 -3.97 -19.50 -25.29
CA ARG A 14 -4.76 -18.29 -25.02
C ARG A 14 -5.05 -18.23 -23.52
N LYS A 15 -4.75 -17.09 -22.87
CA LYS A 15 -5.05 -16.92 -21.44
C LYS A 15 -6.52 -17.26 -21.17
N PRO A 16 -6.85 -18.00 -20.10
CA PRO A 16 -8.22 -18.26 -19.70
C PRO A 16 -9.04 -16.98 -19.58
N ASP A 17 -10.33 -17.03 -19.84
CA ASP A 17 -11.18 -15.84 -19.86
C ASP A 17 -11.23 -15.12 -18.51
N TRP A 18 -11.10 -15.86 -17.40
CA TRP A 18 -11.04 -15.30 -16.04
C TRP A 18 -9.75 -14.50 -15.75
N LEU A 19 -8.72 -14.60 -16.58
CA LEU A 19 -7.50 -13.79 -16.51
C LEU A 19 -7.57 -12.51 -17.37
N ARG A 20 -8.71 -12.26 -18.01
CA ARG A 20 -8.91 -11.04 -18.78
C ARG A 20 -9.19 -9.87 -17.82
N VAL A 21 -8.40 -8.83 -17.94
CA VAL A 21 -8.57 -7.59 -17.17
C VAL A 21 -9.37 -6.61 -18.03
N LYS A 22 -10.28 -5.86 -17.37
CA LYS A 22 -10.98 -4.76 -18.04
C LYS A 22 -10.00 -3.67 -18.42
N LEU A 23 -10.17 -3.08 -19.59
CA LEU A 23 -9.36 -1.92 -19.99
C LEU A 23 -9.61 -0.74 -19.03
N PRO A 24 -8.58 0.07 -18.75
CA PRO A 24 -8.66 1.24 -17.86
C PRO A 24 -9.37 2.41 -18.57
N ILE A 25 -10.67 2.26 -18.81
CA ILE A 25 -11.53 3.21 -19.53
C ILE A 25 -12.80 3.51 -18.73
N GLY A 26 -13.45 4.62 -19.04
CA GLY A 26 -14.73 5.03 -18.46
C GLY A 26 -14.62 6.28 -17.61
N GLU A 27 -15.78 6.88 -17.34
CA GLU A 27 -15.88 8.16 -16.64
C GLU A 27 -15.33 8.07 -15.20
N LYS A 28 -15.68 7.05 -14.45
CA LYS A 28 -15.18 6.85 -13.09
C LYS A 28 -13.67 6.68 -13.05
N TYR A 29 -13.09 5.86 -13.96
CA TYR A 29 -11.64 5.72 -14.07
C TYR A 29 -10.96 7.06 -14.32
N THR A 30 -11.49 7.83 -15.29
CA THR A 30 -10.95 9.15 -15.65
C THR A 30 -11.04 10.13 -14.47
N ASN A 31 -12.14 10.10 -13.72
CA ASN A 31 -12.31 10.94 -12.54
C ASN A 31 -11.31 10.58 -11.42
N VAL A 32 -11.14 9.29 -11.10
CA VAL A 32 -10.14 8.85 -10.12
C VAL A 32 -8.74 9.29 -10.53
N ARG A 33 -8.37 9.08 -11.81
CA ARG A 33 -7.08 9.50 -12.35
C ARG A 33 -6.87 11.01 -12.19
N LYS A 34 -7.87 11.81 -12.56
CA LYS A 34 -7.81 13.27 -12.43
C LYS A 34 -7.58 13.71 -10.99
N ILE A 35 -8.31 13.14 -10.03
CA ILE A 35 -8.16 13.44 -8.60
C ILE A 35 -6.74 13.08 -8.13
N VAL A 36 -6.26 11.89 -8.45
CA VAL A 36 -4.90 11.44 -8.08
C VAL A 36 -3.84 12.40 -8.61
N ASP A 37 -3.95 12.82 -9.87
CA ASP A 37 -3.00 13.73 -10.53
C ASP A 37 -3.09 15.15 -9.95
N GLU A 38 -4.28 15.73 -9.80
CA GLU A 38 -4.51 17.07 -9.27
C GLU A 38 -4.05 17.24 -7.83
N TYR A 39 -4.28 16.22 -7.00
CA TYR A 39 -3.88 16.22 -5.59
C TYR A 39 -2.44 15.71 -5.39
N LYS A 40 -1.70 15.42 -6.48
CA LYS A 40 -0.31 14.91 -6.45
C LYS A 40 -0.15 13.72 -5.51
N LEU A 41 -1.08 12.79 -5.58
CA LEU A 41 -1.11 11.60 -4.72
C LEU A 41 -0.41 10.43 -5.40
N HIS A 42 0.08 9.51 -4.59
CA HIS A 42 0.59 8.24 -5.05
C HIS A 42 -0.42 7.13 -4.77
N THR A 43 -0.50 6.16 -5.68
CA THR A 43 -1.29 4.96 -5.49
C THR A 43 -0.45 3.73 -5.75
N ILE A 44 -0.67 2.68 -4.97
CA ILE A 44 -0.01 1.39 -5.26
C ILE A 44 -0.50 0.81 -6.59
N CYS A 45 -1.70 1.22 -7.04
CA CYS A 45 -2.24 0.83 -8.33
C CYS A 45 -1.33 1.25 -9.49
N GLN A 46 -0.82 2.48 -9.45
CA GLN A 46 0.14 3.01 -10.44
C GLN A 46 1.56 2.51 -10.17
N SER A 47 2.09 2.78 -8.97
CA SER A 47 3.48 2.48 -8.62
C SER A 47 3.79 0.98 -8.59
N GLY A 48 2.80 0.15 -8.29
CA GLY A 48 2.88 -1.31 -8.27
C GLY A 48 2.53 -1.99 -9.58
N ASN A 49 2.18 -1.25 -10.65
CA ASN A 49 1.70 -1.79 -11.93
C ASN A 49 0.56 -2.80 -11.74
N CYS A 50 -0.42 -2.45 -10.90
CA CYS A 50 -1.52 -3.34 -10.53
C CYS A 50 -2.38 -3.72 -11.74
N PRO A 51 -2.56 -5.02 -12.05
CA PRO A 51 -3.38 -5.44 -13.17
C PRO A 51 -4.87 -5.12 -12.99
N ASN A 52 -5.33 -4.93 -11.76
CA ASN A 52 -6.73 -4.65 -11.44
C ASN A 52 -7.07 -3.16 -11.44
N MET A 53 -6.11 -2.28 -11.73
CA MET A 53 -6.30 -0.83 -11.69
C MET A 53 -7.51 -0.38 -12.54
N GLY A 54 -7.67 -0.94 -13.73
CA GLY A 54 -8.79 -0.60 -14.61
C GLY A 54 -10.16 -0.94 -14.02
N GLU A 55 -10.26 -2.02 -13.26
CA GLU A 55 -11.48 -2.44 -12.58
C GLU A 55 -11.74 -1.60 -11.34
N CYS A 56 -10.78 -1.52 -10.41
CA CYS A 56 -10.93 -0.75 -9.18
C CYS A 56 -11.24 0.73 -9.43
N TRP A 57 -10.48 1.37 -10.31
CA TRP A 57 -10.73 2.78 -10.65
C TRP A 57 -12.01 2.97 -11.46
N GLY A 58 -12.40 1.98 -12.26
CA GLY A 58 -13.69 1.95 -12.94
C GLY A 58 -14.88 1.83 -11.97
N GLU A 59 -14.65 1.31 -10.77
CA GLU A 59 -15.61 1.28 -9.66
C GLU A 59 -15.53 2.53 -8.76
N GLY A 60 -14.53 3.39 -8.96
CA GLY A 60 -14.30 4.61 -8.19
C GLY A 60 -13.47 4.41 -6.92
N THR A 61 -12.69 3.33 -6.84
CA THR A 61 -11.83 3.03 -5.68
C THR A 61 -10.35 3.04 -6.05
N ALA A 62 -9.50 3.48 -5.11
CA ALA A 62 -8.04 3.42 -5.25
C ALA A 62 -7.41 3.11 -3.90
N THR A 63 -6.25 2.43 -3.93
CA THR A 63 -5.42 2.23 -2.73
C THR A 63 -4.35 3.32 -2.71
N PHE A 64 -4.46 4.24 -1.76
CA PHE A 64 -3.52 5.34 -1.60
C PHE A 64 -2.21 4.84 -1.00
N MET A 65 -1.10 5.36 -1.50
CA MET A 65 0.24 5.07 -1.01
C MET A 65 0.87 6.35 -0.50
N ILE A 66 1.03 6.45 0.81
CA ILE A 66 1.59 7.63 1.49
C ILE A 66 3.11 7.52 1.70
N LEU A 67 3.73 8.62 2.15
CA LEU A 67 5.17 8.76 2.37
C LEU A 67 5.99 8.75 1.06
N GLY A 68 5.33 9.11 -0.06
CA GLY A 68 5.96 9.22 -1.37
C GLY A 68 5.95 7.92 -2.18
N ASN A 69 6.80 7.85 -3.20
CA ASN A 69 6.84 6.76 -4.19
C ASN A 69 8.21 6.06 -4.29
N VAL A 70 9.14 6.34 -3.37
CA VAL A 70 10.45 5.68 -3.29
C VAL A 70 10.57 4.96 -1.96
N CYS A 71 10.79 3.64 -2.03
CA CYS A 71 10.88 2.77 -0.85
C CYS A 71 12.35 2.55 -0.47
N THR A 72 12.67 2.53 0.82
CA THR A 72 14.00 2.19 1.32
C THR A 72 14.31 0.69 1.27
N ARG A 73 13.35 -0.14 0.86
CA ARG A 73 13.50 -1.61 0.78
C ARG A 73 13.34 -2.12 -0.64
N SER A 74 14.01 -3.25 -0.92
CA SER A 74 14.10 -3.89 -2.23
C SER A 74 13.43 -5.28 -2.22
N CYS A 75 12.13 -5.35 -1.93
CA CYS A 75 11.39 -6.60 -2.03
C CYS A 75 11.34 -7.07 -3.49
N THR A 76 11.70 -8.33 -3.76
CA THR A 76 11.92 -8.82 -5.13
C THR A 76 10.65 -8.89 -6.00
N PHE A 77 9.48 -8.90 -5.38
CA PHE A 77 8.18 -8.93 -6.08
C PHE A 77 7.59 -7.53 -6.32
N CYS A 78 8.17 -6.48 -5.70
CA CYS A 78 7.58 -5.16 -5.68
C CYS A 78 8.07 -4.30 -6.85
N ALA A 79 7.15 -3.65 -7.55
CA ALA A 79 7.48 -2.76 -8.66
C ALA A 79 7.71 -1.29 -8.23
N VAL A 80 7.52 -0.97 -6.94
CA VAL A 80 7.79 0.37 -6.40
C VAL A 80 9.28 0.67 -6.47
N ALA A 81 9.63 1.90 -6.87
CA ALA A 81 11.01 2.34 -6.97
C ALA A 81 11.76 2.20 -5.63
N THR A 82 12.94 1.59 -5.67
CA THR A 82 13.81 1.44 -4.50
C THR A 82 14.87 2.53 -4.51
N GLY A 83 15.11 3.14 -3.35
CA GLY A 83 16.13 4.19 -3.23
C GLY A 83 16.13 4.84 -1.85
N ARG A 84 16.81 5.98 -1.77
CA ARG A 84 16.78 6.85 -0.61
C ARG A 84 15.86 8.04 -0.91
N PRO A 85 14.66 8.11 -0.29
CA PRO A 85 13.79 9.27 -0.45
C PRO A 85 14.44 10.53 0.11
N ASN A 86 14.24 11.68 -0.52
CA ASN A 86 14.80 12.94 -0.03
C ASN A 86 14.00 13.48 1.15
N GLU A 87 12.74 13.82 0.89
CA GLU A 87 11.84 14.43 1.86
C GLU A 87 10.50 13.71 1.83
N TYR A 88 9.66 13.96 2.83
CA TYR A 88 8.25 13.59 2.81
C TYR A 88 7.41 14.86 2.93
N ASP A 89 6.19 14.79 2.45
CA ASP A 89 5.28 15.92 2.35
C ASP A 89 4.35 15.94 3.56
N GLU A 90 4.51 16.90 4.44
CA GLU A 90 3.69 17.06 5.64
C GLU A 90 2.22 17.40 5.32
N ASP A 91 1.92 17.90 4.12
CA ASP A 91 0.56 18.21 3.67
C ASP A 91 -0.14 17.03 2.96
N GLU A 92 0.57 15.91 2.76
CA GLU A 92 0.02 14.70 2.14
C GLU A 92 -1.21 14.16 2.89
N PRO A 93 -1.26 14.11 4.25
CA PRO A 93 -2.44 13.65 4.99
C PRO A 93 -3.73 14.39 4.62
N ARG A 94 -3.67 15.72 4.51
CA ARG A 94 -4.82 16.54 4.14
C ARG A 94 -5.26 16.26 2.70
N ARG A 95 -4.31 16.19 1.77
CA ARG A 95 -4.63 15.92 0.36
C ARG A 95 -5.24 14.53 0.15
N VAL A 96 -4.78 13.52 0.89
CA VAL A 96 -5.38 12.18 0.87
C VAL A 96 -6.83 12.23 1.37
N ALA A 97 -7.10 12.93 2.47
CA ALA A 97 -8.44 13.07 3.02
C ALA A 97 -9.39 13.81 2.05
N ASP A 98 -8.93 14.89 1.43
CA ASP A 98 -9.69 15.63 0.43
C ASP A 98 -10.03 14.77 -0.80
N ALA A 99 -9.08 13.97 -1.28
CA ALA A 99 -9.29 13.06 -2.40
C ALA A 99 -10.31 11.96 -2.07
N ILE A 100 -10.23 11.35 -0.89
CA ILE A 100 -11.19 10.34 -0.41
C ILE A 100 -12.60 10.93 -0.36
N LYS A 101 -12.74 12.18 0.11
CA LYS A 101 -13.99 12.91 0.13
C LYS A 101 -14.55 13.13 -1.28
N LEU A 102 -13.73 13.64 -2.19
CA LEU A 102 -14.11 13.91 -3.59
C LEU A 102 -14.52 12.64 -4.34
N MET A 103 -13.83 11.53 -4.07
CA MET A 103 -14.15 10.23 -4.65
C MET A 103 -15.39 9.58 -4.00
N ASN A 104 -15.88 10.13 -2.90
CA ASN A 104 -17.00 9.58 -2.11
C ASN A 104 -16.80 8.09 -1.76
N VAL A 105 -15.60 7.73 -1.31
CA VAL A 105 -15.21 6.37 -1.00
C VAL A 105 -15.85 5.92 0.31
N LYS A 106 -16.48 4.75 0.31
CA LYS A 106 -17.08 4.16 1.53
C LYS A 106 -16.04 3.43 2.38
N HIS A 107 -15.05 2.85 1.74
CA HIS A 107 -13.97 2.13 2.38
C HIS A 107 -12.65 2.50 1.72
N ALA A 108 -11.76 3.15 2.47
CA ALA A 108 -10.47 3.61 1.98
C ALA A 108 -9.37 2.66 2.43
N VAL A 109 -8.56 2.19 1.48
CA VAL A 109 -7.34 1.42 1.78
C VAL A 109 -6.13 2.33 1.63
N ILE A 110 -5.32 2.42 2.68
CA ILE A 110 -4.11 3.23 2.73
C ILE A 110 -2.92 2.32 2.98
N THR A 111 -1.88 2.46 2.18
CA THR A 111 -0.59 1.80 2.37
C THR A 111 0.54 2.82 2.30
N SER A 112 1.78 2.41 2.49
CA SER A 112 2.94 3.29 2.32
C SER A 112 4.15 2.57 1.74
N VAL A 113 5.12 3.35 1.29
CA VAL A 113 6.50 2.89 1.16
C VAL A 113 7.14 2.72 2.54
N ASN A 114 8.20 1.92 2.64
CA ASN A 114 9.02 1.89 3.86
C ASN A 114 9.95 3.11 3.89
N ARG A 115 10.02 3.75 5.05
CA ARG A 115 10.86 4.91 5.35
C ARG A 115 11.79 4.58 6.53
N ASP A 116 12.65 3.57 6.32
CA ASP A 116 13.53 3.05 7.39
C ASP A 116 14.53 4.09 7.91
N GLU A 117 14.80 5.14 7.14
CA GLU A 117 15.67 6.26 7.50
C GLU A 117 15.02 7.24 8.50
N LEU A 118 13.70 7.31 8.56
CA LEU A 118 13.00 8.13 9.54
C LEU A 118 13.06 7.48 10.93
N LYS A 119 13.21 8.27 11.98
CA LYS A 119 13.28 7.78 13.37
C LYS A 119 11.99 7.04 13.76
N ASP A 120 10.85 7.62 13.42
CA ASP A 120 9.50 7.11 13.68
C ASP A 120 8.96 6.20 12.57
N LYS A 121 9.74 5.89 11.52
CA LYS A 121 9.32 5.09 10.36
C LYS A 121 8.13 5.67 9.59
N GLY A 122 7.88 6.96 9.75
CA GLY A 122 6.74 7.67 9.17
C GLY A 122 5.45 7.53 9.97
N ALA A 123 5.51 7.10 11.23
CA ALA A 123 4.33 6.83 12.05
C ALA A 123 3.47 8.07 12.27
N GLU A 124 4.06 9.25 12.38
CA GLU A 124 3.30 10.49 12.54
C GLU A 124 2.45 10.80 11.30
N ILE A 125 2.98 10.63 10.09
CA ILE A 125 2.22 10.82 8.84
C ILE A 125 1.07 9.81 8.74
N TRP A 126 1.29 8.56 9.14
CA TRP A 126 0.24 7.55 9.23
C TRP A 126 -0.90 8.00 10.15
N TYR A 127 -0.58 8.40 11.37
CA TYR A 127 -1.55 8.90 12.34
C TYR A 127 -2.34 10.09 11.80
N GLN A 128 -1.64 11.11 11.28
CA GLN A 128 -2.25 12.31 10.75
C GLN A 128 -3.14 12.00 9.53
N THR A 129 -2.75 11.06 8.68
CA THR A 129 -3.55 10.67 7.50
C THR A 129 -4.87 10.04 7.94
N VAL A 130 -4.84 9.09 8.87
CA VAL A 130 -6.06 8.45 9.39
C VAL A 130 -6.94 9.48 10.08
N ARG A 131 -6.37 10.36 10.92
CA ARG A 131 -7.12 11.43 11.59
C ARG A 131 -7.78 12.39 10.60
N ALA A 132 -7.03 12.87 9.61
CA ALA A 132 -7.58 13.78 8.59
C ALA A 132 -8.74 13.14 7.82
N VAL A 133 -8.64 11.86 7.46
CA VAL A 133 -9.75 11.14 6.80
C VAL A 133 -10.95 11.02 7.73
N LYS A 134 -10.76 10.64 9.00
CA LYS A 134 -11.85 10.53 9.99
C LYS A 134 -12.57 11.85 10.21
N GLU A 135 -11.86 12.95 10.27
CA GLU A 135 -12.41 14.29 10.44
C GLU A 135 -13.15 14.77 9.18
N THR A 136 -12.62 14.46 8.00
CA THR A 136 -13.17 14.93 6.72
C THR A 136 -14.35 14.07 6.25
N THR A 137 -14.28 12.75 6.47
CA THR A 137 -15.27 11.74 6.05
C THR A 137 -15.56 10.74 7.17
N PRO A 138 -16.29 11.12 8.22
CA PRO A 138 -16.49 10.27 9.43
C PRO A 138 -17.16 8.92 9.16
N LEU A 139 -17.88 8.78 8.04
CA LEU A 139 -18.57 7.55 7.65
C LEU A 139 -17.72 6.63 6.79
N THR A 140 -16.54 7.09 6.32
CA THR A 140 -15.61 6.25 5.57
C THR A 140 -14.86 5.31 6.53
N THR A 141 -14.96 4.02 6.28
CA THR A 141 -14.12 3.05 6.99
C THR A 141 -12.71 3.04 6.41
N ILE A 142 -11.71 2.84 7.26
CA ILE A 142 -10.29 2.89 6.86
C ILE A 142 -9.63 1.55 7.16
N GLU A 143 -9.00 0.98 6.14
CA GLU A 143 -8.03 -0.09 6.27
C GLU A 143 -6.62 0.48 6.07
N THR A 144 -5.72 0.19 7.00
CA THR A 144 -4.30 0.54 6.90
C THR A 144 -3.47 -0.71 6.68
N LEU A 145 -2.83 -0.84 5.51
CA LEU A 145 -1.85 -1.88 5.24
C LEU A 145 -0.46 -1.37 5.62
N ILE A 146 -0.11 -1.57 6.90
CA ILE A 146 1.09 -0.99 7.51
C ILE A 146 2.38 -1.76 7.14
N PRO A 147 3.51 -1.05 6.98
CA PRO A 147 4.81 -1.65 6.73
C PRO A 147 5.37 -2.34 7.99
N ASP A 148 6.46 -3.10 7.83
CA ASP A 148 7.28 -3.57 8.94
C ASP A 148 8.08 -2.39 9.53
N VAL A 149 7.85 -2.07 10.79
CA VAL A 149 8.47 -0.94 11.51
C VAL A 149 9.84 -1.28 12.13
N LYS A 150 10.48 -2.39 11.75
CA LYS A 150 11.77 -2.84 12.30
C LYS A 150 11.79 -2.99 13.82
N ALA A 151 10.69 -3.44 14.43
CA ALA A 151 10.51 -3.57 15.87
C ALA A 151 10.55 -2.22 16.63
N ASN A 152 10.29 -1.11 15.95
CA ASN A 152 9.98 0.15 16.62
C ASN A 152 8.50 0.11 17.06
N TRP A 153 8.26 -0.43 18.26
CA TRP A 153 6.89 -0.66 18.74
C TRP A 153 6.16 0.64 19.07
N ASP A 154 6.85 1.69 19.46
CA ASP A 154 6.27 3.01 19.67
C ASP A 154 5.74 3.58 18.34
N ALA A 155 6.48 3.37 17.25
CA ALA A 155 6.01 3.72 15.91
C ALA A 155 4.77 2.90 15.50
N LEU A 156 4.72 1.60 15.84
CA LEU A 156 3.53 0.78 15.59
C LEU A 156 2.31 1.32 16.33
N ILE A 157 2.45 1.58 17.64
CA ILE A 157 1.38 2.15 18.46
C ILE A 157 0.89 3.46 17.83
N ARG A 158 1.81 4.36 17.49
CA ARG A 158 1.44 5.64 16.87
C ARG A 158 0.69 5.48 15.56
N MET A 159 1.07 4.53 14.70
CA MET A 159 0.36 4.24 13.44
C MET A 159 -1.09 3.79 13.65
N ILE A 160 -1.36 3.03 14.73
CA ILE A 160 -2.68 2.45 14.99
C ILE A 160 -3.59 3.32 15.86
N GLU A 161 -3.07 4.34 16.52
CA GLU A 161 -3.84 5.30 17.33
C GLU A 161 -4.76 6.21 16.50
N GLY A 162 -4.64 6.23 15.19
CA GLY A 162 -5.44 7.08 14.31
C GLY A 162 -6.94 6.78 14.33
N GLY A 163 -7.33 5.55 14.67
CA GLY A 163 -8.73 5.11 14.80
C GLY A 163 -9.27 4.45 13.54
N GLN A 164 -8.42 3.82 12.73
CA GLN A 164 -8.82 2.97 11.61
C GLN A 164 -9.53 1.70 12.09
N GLU A 165 -10.44 1.20 11.28
CA GLU A 165 -11.23 -0.01 11.59
C GLU A 165 -10.45 -1.30 11.34
N VAL A 166 -9.55 -1.29 10.34
CA VAL A 166 -8.77 -2.47 9.97
C VAL A 166 -7.29 -2.12 9.92
N VAL A 167 -6.47 -2.92 10.57
CA VAL A 167 -5.02 -2.88 10.46
C VAL A 167 -4.52 -4.18 9.85
N SER A 168 -3.89 -4.08 8.69
CA SER A 168 -3.37 -5.21 7.92
C SER A 168 -1.85 -5.17 7.84
N HIS A 169 -1.21 -6.33 7.81
CA HIS A 169 0.22 -6.49 7.56
C HIS A 169 0.48 -7.74 6.73
N ASN A 170 1.20 -7.59 5.62
CA ASN A 170 1.47 -8.69 4.71
C ASN A 170 2.68 -9.50 5.14
N MET A 171 2.53 -10.83 5.18
CA MET A 171 3.63 -11.78 5.34
C MET A 171 4.38 -12.06 4.03
N GLU A 172 3.71 -11.94 2.89
CA GLU A 172 4.15 -12.09 1.50
C GLU A 172 4.62 -13.49 1.11
N THR A 173 5.31 -14.21 2.00
CA THR A 173 5.85 -15.54 1.72
C THR A 173 6.09 -16.34 2.98
N VAL A 174 6.44 -17.62 2.83
CA VAL A 174 6.82 -18.53 3.92
C VAL A 174 8.22 -18.20 4.46
N GLU A 175 8.48 -18.57 5.73
CA GLU A 175 9.71 -18.20 6.45
C GLU A 175 11.00 -18.50 5.68
N ARG A 176 11.14 -19.73 5.09
CA ARG A 176 12.34 -20.17 4.37
C ARG A 176 12.70 -19.29 3.15
N LEU A 177 11.73 -18.57 2.60
CA LEU A 177 11.92 -17.69 1.43
C LEU A 177 12.08 -16.22 1.80
N TYR A 178 11.90 -15.84 3.07
CA TYR A 178 11.87 -14.45 3.49
C TYR A 178 13.10 -13.66 3.08
N ARG A 179 14.30 -14.25 3.29
CA ARG A 179 15.58 -13.60 2.93
C ARG A 179 15.74 -13.31 1.43
N TYR A 180 15.04 -14.06 0.58
CA TYR A 180 15.09 -13.86 -0.88
C TYR A 180 14.00 -12.92 -1.37
N VAL A 181 12.82 -12.99 -0.77
CA VAL A 181 11.63 -12.23 -1.21
C VAL A 181 11.57 -10.85 -0.53
N ARG A 182 11.91 -10.78 0.77
CA ARG A 182 11.89 -9.56 1.59
C ARG A 182 13.19 -9.41 2.38
N PRO A 183 14.33 -9.12 1.75
CA PRO A 183 15.66 -9.22 2.38
C PRO A 183 15.84 -8.34 3.63
N GLN A 184 15.14 -7.20 3.74
CA GLN A 184 15.23 -6.30 4.89
C GLN A 184 14.18 -6.60 5.99
N ALA A 185 13.23 -7.48 5.75
CA ALA A 185 12.23 -7.90 6.73
C ALA A 185 12.66 -9.20 7.44
N LYS A 186 11.98 -9.52 8.54
CA LYS A 186 12.17 -10.77 9.30
C LYS A 186 10.83 -11.40 9.57
N TYR A 187 10.68 -12.70 9.27
CA TYR A 187 9.43 -13.43 9.44
C TYR A 187 8.89 -13.35 10.88
N ALA A 188 9.72 -13.69 11.86
CA ALA A 188 9.34 -13.64 13.28
C ALA A 188 8.93 -12.23 13.73
N ARG A 189 9.56 -11.17 13.18
CA ARG A 189 9.21 -9.79 13.49
C ARG A 189 7.86 -9.39 12.91
N SER A 190 7.52 -9.87 11.72
CA SER A 190 6.19 -9.65 11.14
C SER A 190 5.09 -10.36 11.95
N LEU A 191 5.35 -11.56 12.45
CA LEU A 191 4.43 -12.25 13.37
C LEU A 191 4.25 -11.48 14.67
N GLU A 192 5.34 -11.00 15.27
CA GLU A 192 5.28 -10.21 16.50
C GLU A 192 4.53 -8.89 16.27
N GLN A 193 4.71 -8.24 15.12
CA GLN A 193 3.97 -7.04 14.76
C GLN A 193 2.47 -7.30 14.70
N ILE A 194 2.04 -8.38 14.02
CA ILE A 194 0.62 -8.77 13.94
C ILE A 194 0.05 -9.05 15.34
N LYS A 195 0.82 -9.74 16.18
CA LYS A 195 0.40 -10.01 17.57
C LYS A 195 0.17 -8.71 18.34
N ARG A 196 1.14 -7.79 18.32
CA ARG A 196 1.06 -6.50 19.04
C ARG A 196 -0.02 -5.57 18.50
N THR A 197 -0.36 -5.68 17.23
CA THR A 197 -1.47 -4.90 16.64
C THR A 197 -2.83 -5.34 17.21
N LYS A 198 -2.94 -6.58 17.71
CA LYS A 198 -4.16 -7.12 18.30
C LYS A 198 -4.31 -6.83 19.80
N GLU A 199 -3.20 -6.69 20.51
CA GLU A 199 -3.13 -6.35 21.94
C GLU A 199 -3.53 -4.90 22.20
#